data_8b13a31e331bbb71b01b912e2d6ec476
#
_entry.id   8b13a31e331bbb71b01b912e2d6ec476
#
_cell.length_a   1.000
_cell.length_b   1.000
_cell.length_c   1.000
_cell.angle_alpha   90.00
_cell.angle_beta   90.00
_cell.angle_gamma   90.00
#
_symmetry.space_group_name_H-M   'P 1'
#
loop_
_entity.id
_entity.type
_entity.pdbx_description
1 polymer ?
#
loop_
_entity_poly.entity_id
_entity_poly.type
_entity_poly.pdbx_seq_one_letter_code
_entity_poly.pdbx_strand_id
1 'polypeptide(L)'
;VASPSFQERRGVWLTNVASAVLFVPGSSQRAIKQLAEHHFNTVYPVVWNRGYTFYPSALAKEMIGKPQEPFINWTRGNVDILKVIIEESHQRGLEVLPWFEYGLMIPRSSLLAQKHPDWLTESKEGSANTFFQDELEAKNEKNNGNLIQRWRKSAYERQVSQLAWLNPLHPEVQQLIKGLMLEVVMNYPVDGVQLDDHFGMPVELGYDPLTVKIYQQEHRGKSPPKDTHNGEWMRWRAAKMTAFMTDLVKTIKTINPDIIVSLSPNSHPFSYQNYLQDWKTWVRRGLIDELVLQVYRNDLNSFNRELHQSAVKLARKKIPVSIRILSGTLNNTVKIEQIKEQVETVRKQGFDGVSFFYWESLWGYLTPESPYKRRRIFDELFSK
;
A
#
# COMPACT_ATOMS: atom_id res chain seq x y z
N VAL A 1 -11.11 -32.73 10.26
CA VAL A 1 -9.86 -31.98 10.09
C VAL A 1 -10.13 -30.61 10.69
N ALA A 2 -9.53 -30.30 11.85
CA ALA A 2 -9.65 -28.97 12.45
C ALA A 2 -9.01 -27.97 11.46
N SER A 3 -9.73 -26.90 11.13
CA SER A 3 -9.16 -25.76 10.41
C SER A 3 -7.93 -25.29 11.17
N PRO A 4 -6.79 -25.01 10.51
CA PRO A 4 -5.66 -24.44 11.22
C PRO A 4 -6.14 -23.18 11.94
N SER A 5 -5.85 -23.10 13.25
CA SER A 5 -6.19 -21.92 14.04
C SER A 5 -5.46 -20.74 13.41
N PHE A 6 -6.19 -19.83 12.77
CA PHE A 6 -5.60 -18.62 12.21
C PHE A 6 -4.99 -17.83 13.36
N GLN A 7 -3.69 -17.66 13.31
CA GLN A 7 -2.99 -16.83 14.30
C GLN A 7 -3.34 -15.37 14.05
N GLU A 8 -3.71 -14.63 15.10
CA GLU A 8 -3.97 -13.20 15.02
C GLU A 8 -2.85 -12.46 14.27
N ARG A 9 -3.19 -11.77 13.18
CA ARG A 9 -2.23 -10.92 12.45
C ARG A 9 -1.80 -9.75 13.34
N ARG A 10 -0.49 -9.57 13.49
CA ARG A 10 0.13 -8.45 14.25
C ARG A 10 1.24 -7.88 13.39
N GLY A 11 0.85 -7.03 12.43
CA GLY A 11 1.73 -6.59 11.35
C GLY A 11 2.23 -5.16 11.50
N VAL A 12 3.36 -4.87 10.86
CA VAL A 12 3.96 -3.52 10.81
C VAL A 12 4.56 -3.25 9.44
N TRP A 13 4.31 -2.04 8.91
CA TRP A 13 4.95 -1.57 7.68
C TRP A 13 6.34 -1.01 7.97
N LEU A 14 7.30 -1.42 7.14
CA LEU A 14 8.66 -0.85 7.06
C LEU A 14 8.74 -0.03 5.77
N THR A 15 8.65 1.29 5.90
CA THR A 15 8.58 2.21 4.76
C THR A 15 9.88 2.98 4.56
N ASN A 16 10.03 3.61 3.39
CA ASN A 16 11.10 4.56 3.08
C ASN A 16 10.71 6.03 3.35
N VAL A 17 9.43 6.27 3.66
CA VAL A 17 8.92 7.63 3.89
C VAL A 17 9.05 8.01 5.36
N ALA A 18 9.77 9.09 5.64
CA ALA A 18 10.05 9.54 7.02
C ALA A 18 10.61 8.43 7.91
N SER A 19 11.46 7.57 7.36
CA SER A 19 11.98 6.38 8.00
C SER A 19 13.44 6.15 7.58
N ALA A 20 14.26 5.76 8.55
CA ALA A 20 15.65 5.37 8.33
C ALA A 20 15.82 3.83 8.26
N VAL A 21 14.75 3.08 8.49
CA VAL A 21 14.79 1.63 8.70
C VAL A 21 15.43 0.84 7.56
N LEU A 22 15.26 1.30 6.32
CA LEU A 22 15.85 0.66 5.14
C LEU A 22 17.25 1.17 4.80
N PHE A 23 17.58 2.38 5.23
CA PHE A 23 18.77 3.10 4.76
C PHE A 23 19.95 3.04 5.72
N VAL A 24 19.71 2.98 7.03
CA VAL A 24 20.78 2.94 8.03
C VAL A 24 21.22 1.50 8.28
N PRO A 25 22.52 1.18 8.20
CA PRO A 25 23.05 -0.15 8.50
C PRO A 25 22.59 -0.67 9.87
N GLY A 26 22.07 -1.89 9.91
CA GLY A 26 21.61 -2.54 11.14
C GLY A 26 20.24 -2.06 11.67
N SER A 27 19.63 -1.03 11.08
CA SER A 27 18.33 -0.53 11.56
C SER A 27 17.18 -1.48 11.28
N SER A 28 17.16 -2.15 10.12
CA SER A 28 16.15 -3.18 9.80
C SER A 28 16.22 -4.35 10.76
N GLN A 29 17.43 -4.85 11.05
CA GLN A 29 17.64 -5.96 11.98
C GLN A 29 17.18 -5.59 13.39
N ARG A 30 17.53 -4.37 13.86
CA ARG A 30 17.06 -3.88 15.18
C ARG A 30 15.55 -3.74 15.23
N ALA A 31 14.93 -3.23 14.15
CA ALA A 31 13.47 -3.10 14.07
C ALA A 31 12.78 -4.47 14.15
N ILE A 32 13.21 -5.43 13.34
CA ILE A 32 12.66 -6.79 13.32
C ILE A 32 12.86 -7.48 14.67
N LYS A 33 14.05 -7.37 15.28
CA LYS A 33 14.31 -7.90 16.62
C LYS A 33 13.33 -7.33 17.64
N GLN A 34 13.16 -6.00 17.69
CA GLN A 34 12.23 -5.38 18.63
C GLN A 34 10.77 -5.78 18.34
N LEU A 35 10.36 -5.88 17.08
CA LEU A 35 9.02 -6.34 16.72
C LEU A 35 8.76 -7.76 17.26
N ALA A 36 9.69 -8.68 17.06
CA ALA A 36 9.60 -10.05 17.59
C ALA A 36 9.54 -10.06 19.13
N GLU A 37 10.40 -9.30 19.81
CA GLU A 37 10.41 -9.15 21.28
C GLU A 37 9.08 -8.61 21.84
N HIS A 38 8.34 -7.82 21.07
CA HIS A 38 7.02 -7.28 21.43
C HIS A 38 5.85 -8.01 20.76
N HIS A 39 6.06 -9.29 20.38
CA HIS A 39 5.03 -10.24 19.91
C HIS A 39 4.35 -9.88 18.59
N PHE A 40 4.97 -9.06 17.75
CA PHE A 40 4.56 -8.92 16.36
C PHE A 40 4.97 -10.16 15.55
N ASN A 41 4.21 -10.47 14.49
CA ASN A 41 4.42 -11.69 13.71
C ASN A 41 4.48 -11.47 12.20
N THR A 42 4.32 -10.24 11.72
CA THR A 42 4.30 -9.95 10.29
C THR A 42 4.95 -8.60 10.01
N VAL A 43 5.74 -8.53 8.95
CA VAL A 43 6.28 -7.27 8.42
C VAL A 43 5.92 -7.08 6.95
N TYR A 44 5.62 -5.84 6.59
CA TYR A 44 5.33 -5.40 5.23
C TYR A 44 6.43 -4.43 4.77
N PRO A 45 7.60 -4.92 4.32
CA PRO A 45 8.66 -4.06 3.82
C PRO A 45 8.27 -3.50 2.44
N VAL A 46 8.47 -2.20 2.25
CA VAL A 46 8.25 -1.58 0.95
C VAL A 46 9.27 -2.12 -0.06
N VAL A 47 8.80 -2.49 -1.24
CA VAL A 47 9.64 -2.99 -2.36
C VAL A 47 9.46 -2.20 -3.65
N TRP A 48 8.39 -1.43 -3.76
CA TRP A 48 8.11 -0.55 -4.91
C TRP A 48 7.52 0.78 -4.45
N ASN A 49 8.26 1.86 -4.62
CA ASN A 49 7.85 3.21 -4.26
C ASN A 49 8.58 4.25 -5.11
N ARG A 50 7.91 5.33 -5.46
CA ARG A 50 8.45 6.48 -6.21
C ARG A 50 9.15 6.12 -7.52
N GLY A 51 8.74 5.02 -8.16
CA GLY A 51 9.33 4.55 -9.41
C GLY A 51 10.68 3.83 -9.23
N TYR A 52 10.99 3.37 -8.01
CA TYR A 52 12.16 2.55 -7.71
C TYR A 52 11.77 1.28 -6.96
N THR A 53 12.56 0.22 -7.16
CA THR A 53 12.52 -0.98 -6.32
C THR A 53 13.40 -0.80 -5.09
N PHE A 54 13.08 -1.50 -4.00
CA PHE A 54 13.87 -1.58 -2.78
C PHE A 54 14.51 -2.98 -2.61
N TYR A 55 14.83 -3.58 -3.73
CA TYR A 55 15.61 -4.80 -3.90
C TYR A 55 16.33 -4.71 -5.25
N PRO A 56 17.46 -5.42 -5.45
CA PRO A 56 18.13 -5.45 -6.74
C PRO A 56 17.25 -6.11 -7.80
N SER A 57 16.70 -5.31 -8.71
CA SER A 57 15.80 -5.75 -9.79
C SER A 57 16.51 -5.68 -11.13
N ALA A 58 16.55 -6.80 -11.85
CA ALA A 58 17.06 -6.85 -13.22
C ALA A 58 16.11 -6.09 -14.17
N LEU A 59 14.80 -6.24 -13.98
CA LEU A 59 13.78 -5.55 -14.75
C LEU A 59 13.84 -4.03 -14.55
N ALA A 60 13.98 -3.56 -13.31
CA ALA A 60 14.14 -2.14 -13.03
C ALA A 60 15.42 -1.58 -13.67
N LYS A 61 16.52 -2.34 -13.64
CA LYS A 61 17.76 -1.94 -14.33
C LYS A 61 17.55 -1.77 -15.83
N GLU A 62 16.83 -2.66 -16.47
CA GLU A 62 16.50 -2.61 -17.90
C GLU A 62 15.59 -1.43 -18.22
N MET A 63 14.44 -1.36 -17.55
CA MET A 63 13.37 -0.40 -17.86
C MET A 63 13.69 1.03 -17.39
N ILE A 64 14.27 1.17 -16.20
CA ILE A 64 14.50 2.46 -15.53
C ILE A 64 15.97 2.90 -15.69
N GLY A 65 16.90 1.94 -15.81
CA GLY A 65 18.35 2.18 -15.80
C GLY A 65 18.97 2.18 -14.40
N LYS A 66 18.21 1.83 -13.37
CA LYS A 66 18.66 1.70 -11.98
C LYS A 66 18.13 0.38 -11.39
N PRO A 67 18.99 -0.47 -10.82
CA PRO A 67 18.56 -1.76 -10.28
C PRO A 67 17.76 -1.64 -9.00
N GLN A 68 17.90 -0.55 -8.26
CA GLN A 68 17.14 -0.25 -7.03
C GLN A 68 17.23 1.24 -6.70
N GLU A 69 16.58 1.65 -5.62
CA GLU A 69 16.59 3.01 -5.10
C GLU A 69 18.06 3.48 -4.83
N PRO A 70 18.52 4.58 -5.47
CA PRO A 70 19.94 4.98 -5.42
C PRO A 70 20.46 5.29 -4.03
N PHE A 71 19.64 5.77 -3.11
CA PHE A 71 20.05 6.12 -1.76
C PHE A 71 20.42 4.87 -0.93
N ILE A 72 19.84 3.71 -1.24
CA ILE A 72 20.28 2.43 -0.64
C ILE A 72 21.73 2.14 -1.03
N ASN A 73 22.07 2.29 -2.32
CA ASN A 73 23.42 2.05 -2.79
C ASN A 73 24.43 3.00 -2.13
N TRP A 74 24.04 4.26 -1.94
CA TRP A 74 24.90 5.26 -1.29
C TRP A 74 25.12 4.98 0.21
N THR A 75 24.08 4.55 0.92
CA THR A 75 24.15 4.35 2.39
C THR A 75 24.60 2.95 2.80
N ARG A 76 24.36 1.95 1.98
CA ARG A 76 24.56 0.53 2.31
C ARG A 76 25.39 -0.25 1.29
N GLY A 77 25.85 0.41 0.22
CA GLY A 77 26.52 -0.27 -0.89
C GLY A 77 25.57 -1.20 -1.66
N ASN A 78 26.08 -2.31 -2.15
CA ASN A 78 25.29 -3.27 -2.93
C ASN A 78 24.50 -4.27 -2.06
N VAL A 79 23.97 -3.84 -0.91
CA VAL A 79 23.20 -4.72 -0.02
C VAL A 79 21.81 -4.94 -0.60
N ASP A 80 21.40 -6.19 -0.65
CA ASP A 80 20.01 -6.59 -0.89
C ASP A 80 19.24 -6.48 0.42
N ILE A 81 18.57 -5.35 0.62
CA ILE A 81 17.86 -5.06 1.88
C ILE A 81 16.65 -5.97 2.07
N LEU A 82 15.98 -6.39 0.99
CA LEU A 82 14.85 -7.31 1.10
C LEU A 82 15.32 -8.69 1.60
N LYS A 83 16.42 -9.19 1.09
CA LYS A 83 17.04 -10.44 1.57
C LYS A 83 17.37 -10.36 3.06
N VAL A 84 17.99 -9.26 3.50
CA VAL A 84 18.31 -9.03 4.92
C VAL A 84 17.04 -9.05 5.79
N ILE A 85 15.98 -8.37 5.35
CA ILE A 85 14.71 -8.33 6.10
C ILE A 85 14.09 -9.72 6.19
N ILE A 86 14.07 -10.49 5.11
CA ILE A 86 13.50 -11.85 5.09
C ILE A 86 14.27 -12.77 6.05
N GLU A 87 15.60 -12.81 5.94
CA GLU A 87 16.44 -13.65 6.79
C GLU A 87 16.25 -13.34 8.28
N GLU A 88 16.29 -12.06 8.65
CA GLU A 88 16.08 -11.62 10.04
C GLU A 88 14.67 -11.91 10.55
N SER A 89 13.67 -11.75 9.71
CA SER A 89 12.27 -12.00 10.07
C SER A 89 12.00 -13.48 10.29
N HIS A 90 12.38 -14.31 9.34
CA HIS A 90 12.18 -15.77 9.42
C HIS A 90 12.94 -16.40 10.59
N GLN A 91 14.16 -15.93 10.90
CA GLN A 91 14.91 -16.39 12.09
C GLN A 91 14.16 -16.12 13.41
N ARG A 92 13.22 -15.18 13.41
CA ARG A 92 12.40 -14.77 14.58
C ARG A 92 10.94 -15.16 14.47
N GLY A 93 10.58 -15.93 13.44
CA GLY A 93 9.21 -16.41 13.24
C GLY A 93 8.22 -15.34 12.75
N LEU A 94 8.71 -14.26 12.11
CA LEU A 94 7.83 -13.28 11.48
C LEU A 94 7.65 -13.62 9.99
N GLU A 95 6.41 -13.51 9.52
CA GLU A 95 6.09 -13.55 8.09
C GLU A 95 6.50 -12.25 7.39
N VAL A 96 6.89 -12.35 6.13
CA VAL A 96 7.31 -11.23 5.29
C VAL A 96 6.44 -11.14 4.04
N LEU A 97 5.66 -10.09 3.93
CA LEU A 97 4.85 -9.78 2.75
C LEU A 97 5.35 -8.47 2.12
N PRO A 98 6.26 -8.52 1.12
CA PRO A 98 6.73 -7.35 0.41
C PRO A 98 5.58 -6.47 -0.11
N TRP A 99 5.66 -5.18 0.19
CA TRP A 99 4.61 -4.21 -0.06
C TRP A 99 4.92 -3.34 -1.28
N PHE A 100 4.07 -3.46 -2.30
CA PHE A 100 4.11 -2.65 -3.52
C PHE A 100 3.29 -1.36 -3.30
N GLU A 101 3.80 -0.47 -2.45
CA GLU A 101 3.09 0.73 -1.94
C GLU A 101 2.51 1.59 -3.06
N TYR A 102 3.38 2.01 -3.99
CA TYR A 102 2.93 2.92 -5.04
C TYR A 102 2.08 2.23 -6.13
N GLY A 103 2.12 0.90 -6.24
CA GLY A 103 1.32 0.21 -7.25
C GLY A 103 1.50 0.82 -8.63
N LEU A 104 0.47 1.54 -9.12
CA LEU A 104 0.47 2.24 -10.40
C LEU A 104 0.86 3.72 -10.31
N MET A 105 1.01 4.27 -9.10
CA MET A 105 1.40 5.65 -8.89
C MET A 105 2.90 5.84 -9.03
N ILE A 106 3.34 6.91 -9.65
CA ILE A 106 4.75 7.31 -9.75
C ILE A 106 4.91 8.83 -9.69
N PRO A 107 6.07 9.35 -9.25
CA PRO A 107 6.37 10.76 -9.45
C PRO A 107 6.49 11.09 -10.95
N ARG A 108 5.90 12.19 -11.38
CA ARG A 108 6.05 12.65 -12.78
C ARG A 108 7.51 12.91 -13.15
N SER A 109 8.33 13.31 -12.17
CA SER A 109 9.76 13.52 -12.32
C SER A 109 10.59 12.23 -12.31
N SER A 110 9.98 11.06 -12.13
CA SER A 110 10.70 9.79 -12.11
C SER A 110 11.30 9.47 -13.48
N LEU A 111 12.41 8.72 -13.48
CA LEU A 111 13.04 8.27 -14.71
C LEU A 111 12.08 7.44 -15.58
N LEU A 112 11.20 6.66 -14.93
CA LEU A 112 10.21 5.85 -15.62
C LEU A 112 9.20 6.74 -16.38
N ALA A 113 8.64 7.76 -15.73
CA ALA A 113 7.70 8.69 -16.36
C ALA A 113 8.35 9.50 -17.49
N GLN A 114 9.64 9.85 -17.35
CA GLN A 114 10.38 10.59 -18.38
C GLN A 114 10.70 9.74 -19.61
N LYS A 115 11.03 8.45 -19.41
CA LYS A 115 11.34 7.52 -20.50
C LYS A 115 10.09 7.04 -21.24
N HIS A 116 8.99 6.90 -20.52
CA HIS A 116 7.74 6.31 -21.01
C HIS A 116 6.55 7.24 -20.73
N PRO A 117 6.49 8.45 -21.31
CA PRO A 117 5.39 9.37 -21.11
C PRO A 117 4.04 8.82 -21.63
N ASP A 118 4.09 7.94 -22.61
CA ASP A 118 2.94 7.23 -23.20
C ASP A 118 2.35 6.14 -22.28
N TRP A 119 3.07 5.76 -21.22
CA TRP A 119 2.56 4.85 -20.21
C TRP A 119 1.67 5.53 -19.17
N LEU A 120 1.63 6.84 -19.15
CA LEU A 120 0.81 7.60 -18.21
C LEU A 120 -0.64 7.69 -18.68
N THR A 121 -1.57 7.53 -17.75
CA THR A 121 -2.98 7.85 -18.03
C THR A 121 -3.24 9.34 -17.78
N GLU A 122 -4.24 9.91 -18.44
CA GLU A 122 -4.50 11.34 -18.48
C GLU A 122 -5.95 11.66 -18.08
N SER A 123 -6.16 12.88 -17.57
CA SER A 123 -7.47 13.46 -17.42
C SER A 123 -8.02 13.90 -18.80
N LYS A 124 -9.30 14.27 -18.84
CA LYS A 124 -9.94 14.78 -20.08
C LYS A 124 -9.33 16.10 -20.57
N GLU A 125 -8.63 16.83 -19.71
CA GLU A 125 -7.88 18.05 -20.05
C GLU A 125 -6.46 17.74 -20.59
N GLY A 126 -6.10 16.47 -20.76
CA GLY A 126 -4.78 16.05 -21.22
C GLY A 126 -3.69 16.19 -20.17
N SER A 127 -4.05 16.17 -18.88
CA SER A 127 -3.10 16.21 -17.78
C SER A 127 -2.91 14.82 -17.16
N ALA A 128 -1.66 14.39 -17.03
CA ALA A 128 -1.31 13.17 -16.28
C ALA A 128 -1.15 13.43 -14.76
N ASN A 129 -1.33 14.64 -14.28
CA ASN A 129 -1.20 14.99 -12.87
C ASN A 129 -2.47 14.64 -12.09
N THR A 130 -2.28 14.08 -10.91
CA THR A 130 -3.35 13.81 -9.94
C THR A 130 -3.06 14.49 -8.62
N PHE A 131 -4.13 14.89 -7.94
CA PHE A 131 -4.06 15.40 -6.56
C PHE A 131 -4.75 14.41 -5.64
N PHE A 132 -4.11 14.04 -4.54
CA PHE A 132 -4.75 13.19 -3.53
C PHE A 132 -5.76 13.96 -2.70
N GLN A 133 -6.96 13.41 -2.54
CA GLN A 133 -8.00 14.01 -1.70
C GLN A 133 -7.63 14.03 -0.21
N ASP A 134 -6.89 13.04 0.28
CA ASP A 134 -6.39 13.02 1.68
C ASP A 134 -5.48 14.21 2.00
N GLU A 135 -4.89 14.83 0.99
CA GLU A 135 -4.08 16.04 1.13
C GLU A 135 -4.91 17.33 1.07
N LEU A 136 -6.10 17.27 0.46
CA LEU A 136 -7.04 18.39 0.48
C LEU A 136 -7.68 18.56 1.86
N GLU A 137 -7.91 17.47 2.61
CA GLU A 137 -8.37 17.55 4.00
C GLU A 137 -7.29 18.15 4.92
N ALA A 138 -6.00 17.83 4.69
CA ALA A 138 -4.88 18.47 5.38
C ALA A 138 -4.73 19.97 5.07
N LYS A 139 -5.27 20.48 3.95
CA LYS A 139 -5.30 21.92 3.62
C LYS A 139 -6.31 22.71 4.44
N ASN A 140 -7.32 22.07 5.00
CA ASN A 140 -8.37 22.74 5.78
C ASN A 140 -8.05 22.89 7.27
N GLU A 141 -6.99 22.26 7.77
CA GLU A 141 -6.48 22.52 9.12
C GLU A 141 -5.64 23.80 9.13
N LYS A 142 -6.17 24.79 9.85
CA LYS A 142 -5.63 26.15 9.99
C LYS A 142 -4.12 26.20 10.28
N ASN A 143 -3.42 27.02 9.49
CA ASN A 143 -2.04 27.48 9.56
C ASN A 143 -1.53 27.93 10.95
N ASN A 144 -1.19 26.99 11.84
CA ASN A 144 -0.57 27.30 13.13
C ASN A 144 0.75 26.51 13.36
N GLY A 145 1.58 26.33 12.33
CA GLY A 145 2.88 25.68 12.44
C GLY A 145 4.06 26.68 12.43
N ASN A 146 5.19 26.33 13.08
CA ASN A 146 6.44 27.09 13.03
C ASN A 146 7.09 27.05 11.61
N LEU A 147 8.11 27.90 11.37
CA LEU A 147 8.73 28.06 10.05
C LEU A 147 9.25 26.75 9.45
N ILE A 148 9.76 25.82 10.26
CA ILE A 148 10.28 24.51 9.84
C ILE A 148 9.15 23.58 9.39
N GLN A 149 8.02 23.61 10.09
CA GLN A 149 6.82 22.84 9.71
C GLN A 149 6.22 23.38 8.41
N ARG A 150 6.20 24.71 8.22
CA ARG A 150 5.75 25.35 6.97
C ARG A 150 6.67 25.02 5.80
N TRP A 151 7.99 24.98 6.03
CA TRP A 151 8.96 24.63 4.98
C TRP A 151 8.88 23.14 4.60
N ARG A 152 8.73 22.25 5.59
CA ARG A 152 8.51 20.80 5.36
C ARG A 152 7.21 20.54 4.63
N LYS A 153 6.13 21.22 5.03
CA LYS A 153 4.83 21.14 4.35
C LYS A 153 4.93 21.62 2.90
N SER A 154 5.56 22.74 2.64
CA SER A 154 5.77 23.28 1.27
C SER A 154 6.66 22.39 0.39
N ALA A 155 7.67 21.70 0.96
CA ALA A 155 8.51 20.76 0.23
C ALA A 155 7.74 19.46 -0.10
N TYR A 156 6.94 18.96 0.85
CA TYR A 156 6.05 17.82 0.67
C TYR A 156 4.96 18.11 -0.36
N GLU A 157 4.26 19.24 -0.25
CA GLU A 157 3.23 19.68 -1.22
C GLU A 157 3.78 19.81 -2.64
N ARG A 158 4.99 20.32 -2.83
CA ARG A 158 5.67 20.38 -4.14
C ARG A 158 5.99 18.99 -4.70
N GLN A 159 6.32 18.03 -3.84
CA GLN A 159 6.65 16.67 -4.26
C GLN A 159 5.40 15.88 -4.64
N VAL A 160 4.30 16.11 -3.94
CA VAL A 160 3.00 15.45 -4.13
C VAL A 160 2.22 16.03 -5.29
N SER A 161 2.30 17.35 -5.53
CA SER A 161 1.64 18.01 -6.66
C SER A 161 2.14 17.56 -8.05
N GLN A 162 3.11 16.63 -8.10
CA GLN A 162 3.70 16.10 -9.31
C GLN A 162 3.59 14.56 -9.42
N LEU A 163 2.55 13.98 -8.87
CA LEU A 163 2.28 12.56 -9.04
C LEU A 163 1.54 12.31 -10.35
N ALA A 164 1.87 11.19 -10.98
CA ALA A 164 1.24 10.67 -12.17
C ALA A 164 0.85 9.22 -11.94
N TRP A 165 0.06 8.68 -12.84
CA TRP A 165 -0.43 7.31 -12.75
C TRP A 165 -0.10 6.53 -14.02
N LEU A 166 0.53 5.39 -13.86
CA LEU A 166 0.74 4.42 -14.94
C LEU A 166 -0.62 3.88 -15.39
N ASN A 167 -0.82 3.80 -16.69
CA ASN A 167 -2.07 3.34 -17.27
C ASN A 167 -2.24 1.83 -17.09
N PRO A 168 -3.20 1.37 -16.28
CA PRO A 168 -3.43 -0.05 -16.06
C PRO A 168 -3.90 -0.83 -17.30
N LEU A 169 -4.30 -0.13 -18.37
CA LEU A 169 -4.68 -0.73 -19.65
C LEU A 169 -3.49 -0.88 -20.60
N HIS A 170 -2.34 -0.24 -20.28
CA HIS A 170 -1.17 -0.31 -21.14
C HIS A 170 -0.45 -1.67 -20.97
N PRO A 171 -0.24 -2.45 -22.06
CA PRO A 171 0.34 -3.78 -21.94
C PRO A 171 1.72 -3.82 -21.28
N GLU A 172 2.59 -2.86 -21.60
CA GLU A 172 3.94 -2.79 -21.03
C GLU A 172 3.92 -2.38 -19.55
N VAL A 173 2.96 -1.54 -19.12
CA VAL A 173 2.73 -1.24 -17.69
C VAL A 173 2.31 -2.51 -16.95
N GLN A 174 1.39 -3.29 -17.52
CA GLN A 174 1.00 -4.57 -16.92
C GLN A 174 2.18 -5.54 -16.85
N GLN A 175 3.01 -5.61 -17.89
CA GLN A 175 4.23 -6.43 -17.89
C GLN A 175 5.24 -5.96 -16.83
N LEU A 176 5.45 -4.65 -16.68
CA LEU A 176 6.33 -4.09 -15.64
C LEU A 176 5.87 -4.51 -14.24
N ILE A 177 4.61 -4.22 -13.89
CA ILE A 177 4.09 -4.52 -12.54
C ILE A 177 4.10 -6.04 -12.26
N LYS A 178 3.66 -6.85 -13.21
CA LYS A 178 3.74 -8.32 -13.10
C LYS A 178 5.18 -8.79 -12.95
N GLY A 179 6.08 -8.27 -13.78
CA GLY A 179 7.50 -8.65 -13.75
C GLY A 179 8.16 -8.33 -12.42
N LEU A 180 7.92 -7.15 -11.84
CA LEU A 180 8.44 -6.78 -10.52
C LEU A 180 7.93 -7.71 -9.42
N MET A 181 6.64 -8.07 -9.44
CA MET A 181 6.09 -9.00 -8.47
C MET A 181 6.63 -10.42 -8.66
N LEU A 182 6.79 -10.87 -9.91
CA LEU A 182 7.38 -12.17 -10.21
C LEU A 182 8.85 -12.26 -9.78
N GLU A 183 9.65 -11.21 -9.97
CA GLU A 183 11.03 -11.18 -9.46
C GLU A 183 11.07 -11.44 -7.95
N VAL A 184 10.16 -10.81 -7.18
CA VAL A 184 10.08 -10.99 -5.73
C VAL A 184 9.69 -12.42 -5.38
N VAL A 185 8.63 -12.94 -5.99
CA VAL A 185 8.11 -14.29 -5.68
C VAL A 185 9.07 -15.40 -6.11
N MET A 186 9.81 -15.21 -7.19
CA MET A 186 10.74 -16.22 -7.70
C MET A 186 12.11 -16.21 -7.03
N ASN A 187 12.59 -15.03 -6.62
CA ASN A 187 13.96 -14.88 -6.13
C ASN A 187 14.07 -14.84 -4.60
N TYR A 188 12.94 -14.70 -3.90
CA TYR A 188 12.93 -14.58 -2.43
C TYR A 188 11.92 -15.55 -1.82
N PRO A 189 12.25 -16.17 -0.66
CA PRO A 189 11.35 -17.03 0.07
C PRO A 189 10.34 -16.19 0.89
N VAL A 190 9.51 -15.40 0.21
CA VAL A 190 8.49 -14.56 0.83
C VAL A 190 7.23 -15.35 1.15
N ASP A 191 6.51 -14.96 2.20
CA ASP A 191 5.26 -15.60 2.61
C ASP A 191 4.07 -15.10 1.81
N GLY A 192 4.17 -13.88 1.27
CA GLY A 192 3.14 -13.27 0.44
C GLY A 192 3.66 -12.06 -0.31
N VAL A 193 2.75 -11.36 -0.99
CA VAL A 193 2.95 -10.04 -1.57
C VAL A 193 1.75 -9.17 -1.23
N GLN A 194 1.98 -7.87 -1.01
CA GLN A 194 0.89 -6.96 -0.67
C GLN A 194 0.79 -5.81 -1.67
N LEU A 195 -0.44 -5.62 -2.17
CA LEU A 195 -0.87 -4.43 -2.90
C LEU A 195 -1.53 -3.43 -1.96
N ASP A 196 -1.55 -2.15 -2.36
CA ASP A 196 -2.13 -1.06 -1.58
C ASP A 196 -3.29 -0.36 -2.33
N ASP A 197 -3.82 0.69 -1.75
CA ASP A 197 -4.85 1.55 -2.35
C ASP A 197 -4.40 2.24 -3.64
N HIS A 198 -3.09 2.41 -3.87
CA HIS A 198 -2.53 2.93 -5.12
C HIS A 198 -2.55 1.92 -6.29
N PHE A 199 -2.94 0.67 -6.06
CA PHE A 199 -3.24 -0.29 -7.13
C PHE A 199 -4.69 -0.12 -7.60
N GLY A 200 -4.95 1.02 -8.19
CA GLY A 200 -6.22 1.48 -8.76
C GLY A 200 -5.96 2.51 -9.85
N MET A 201 -6.98 3.19 -10.30
CA MET A 201 -6.87 4.32 -11.23
C MET A 201 -7.75 5.46 -10.71
N PRO A 202 -7.19 6.66 -10.46
CA PRO A 202 -7.99 7.83 -10.10
C PRO A 202 -9.16 8.04 -11.07
N VAL A 203 -10.33 8.33 -10.54
CA VAL A 203 -11.57 8.41 -11.32
C VAL A 203 -11.56 9.51 -12.39
N GLU A 204 -10.72 10.54 -12.21
CA GLU A 204 -10.50 11.63 -13.16
C GLU A 204 -9.71 11.20 -14.40
N LEU A 205 -9.00 10.07 -14.34
CA LEU A 205 -8.10 9.59 -15.40
C LEU A 205 -8.77 8.56 -16.30
N GLY A 206 -8.07 8.17 -17.35
CA GLY A 206 -8.54 7.21 -18.35
C GLY A 206 -8.95 7.87 -19.65
N TYR A 207 -8.55 9.12 -19.89
CA TYR A 207 -8.81 9.86 -21.15
C TYR A 207 -7.56 9.95 -22.05
N ASP A 208 -6.52 9.19 -21.73
CA ASP A 208 -5.36 9.03 -22.60
C ASP A 208 -5.73 8.34 -23.92
N PRO A 209 -4.97 8.56 -25.00
CA PRO A 209 -5.29 8.04 -26.33
C PRO A 209 -5.50 6.52 -26.40
N LEU A 210 -4.72 5.75 -25.63
CA LEU A 210 -4.84 4.29 -25.61
C LEU A 210 -6.17 3.84 -24.99
N THR A 211 -6.49 4.38 -23.81
CA THR A 211 -7.74 4.04 -23.09
C THR A 211 -8.96 4.45 -23.88
N VAL A 212 -8.95 5.65 -24.49
CA VAL A 212 -10.03 6.12 -25.38
C VAL A 212 -10.19 5.18 -26.58
N LYS A 213 -9.11 4.79 -27.23
CA LYS A 213 -9.13 3.86 -28.38
C LYS A 213 -9.75 2.51 -28.00
N ILE A 214 -9.34 1.92 -26.88
CA ILE A 214 -9.89 0.64 -26.41
C ILE A 214 -11.39 0.77 -26.11
N TYR A 215 -11.79 1.85 -25.43
CA TYR A 215 -13.20 2.12 -25.15
C TYR A 215 -14.02 2.23 -26.44
N GLN A 216 -13.55 3.00 -27.44
CA GLN A 216 -14.22 3.17 -28.72
C GLN A 216 -14.38 1.84 -29.48
N GLN A 217 -13.34 1.00 -29.49
CA GLN A 217 -13.39 -0.32 -30.10
C GLN A 217 -14.49 -1.20 -29.50
N GLU A 218 -14.65 -1.16 -28.18
CA GLU A 218 -15.67 -1.93 -27.45
C GLU A 218 -17.07 -1.30 -27.48
N HIS A 219 -17.19 -0.01 -27.83
CA HIS A 219 -18.44 0.76 -27.82
C HIS A 219 -18.87 1.30 -29.20
N ARG A 220 -18.54 0.59 -30.29
CA ARG A 220 -18.94 0.93 -31.66
C ARG A 220 -18.54 2.37 -32.07
N GLY A 221 -17.34 2.78 -31.70
CA GLY A 221 -16.78 4.11 -32.01
C GLY A 221 -17.22 5.25 -31.08
N LYS A 222 -18.04 4.99 -30.07
CA LYS A 222 -18.45 6.02 -29.10
C LYS A 222 -17.30 6.45 -28.22
N SER A 223 -17.15 7.75 -28.01
CA SER A 223 -16.17 8.29 -27.07
C SER A 223 -16.60 8.07 -25.61
N PRO A 224 -15.63 7.99 -24.67
CA PRO A 224 -15.93 7.91 -23.25
C PRO A 224 -16.83 9.07 -22.79
N PRO A 225 -17.70 8.84 -21.79
CA PRO A 225 -18.48 9.89 -21.16
C PRO A 225 -17.60 11.03 -20.62
N LYS A 226 -18.07 12.27 -20.74
CA LYS A 226 -17.37 13.45 -20.19
C LYS A 226 -17.44 13.53 -18.66
N ASP A 227 -18.48 12.97 -18.06
CA ASP A 227 -18.61 12.83 -16.61
C ASP A 227 -17.75 11.66 -16.12
N THR A 228 -16.72 11.98 -15.34
CA THR A 228 -15.80 11.00 -14.77
C THR A 228 -16.47 10.00 -13.86
N HIS A 229 -17.58 10.37 -13.22
CA HIS A 229 -18.41 9.53 -12.35
C HIS A 229 -19.60 8.89 -13.07
N ASN A 230 -19.68 9.00 -14.41
CA ASN A 230 -20.69 8.24 -15.15
C ASN A 230 -20.62 6.75 -14.80
N GLY A 231 -21.75 6.16 -14.40
CA GLY A 231 -21.77 4.81 -13.83
C GLY A 231 -21.31 3.70 -14.80
N GLU A 232 -21.57 3.85 -16.11
CA GLU A 232 -21.07 2.93 -17.13
C GLU A 232 -19.54 3.05 -17.29
N TRP A 233 -19.04 4.28 -17.40
CA TRP A 233 -17.62 4.59 -17.55
C TRP A 233 -16.79 4.12 -16.33
N MET A 234 -17.30 4.32 -15.13
CA MET A 234 -16.67 3.80 -13.90
C MET A 234 -16.64 2.27 -13.92
N ARG A 235 -17.76 1.60 -14.22
CA ARG A 235 -17.81 0.12 -14.27
C ARG A 235 -16.86 -0.46 -15.31
N TRP A 236 -16.77 0.15 -16.48
CA TRP A 236 -15.90 -0.30 -17.56
C TRP A 236 -14.42 -0.22 -17.13
N ARG A 237 -13.98 0.94 -16.61
CA ARG A 237 -12.59 1.09 -16.13
C ARG A 237 -12.29 0.16 -14.96
N ALA A 238 -13.17 0.04 -13.97
CA ALA A 238 -13.02 -0.88 -12.85
C ALA A 238 -12.97 -2.36 -13.31
N ALA A 239 -13.72 -2.71 -14.36
CA ALA A 239 -13.63 -4.04 -14.96
C ALA A 239 -12.27 -4.30 -15.63
N LYS A 240 -11.66 -3.30 -16.26
CA LYS A 240 -10.28 -3.40 -16.81
C LYS A 240 -9.25 -3.58 -15.70
N MET A 241 -9.38 -2.84 -14.60
CA MET A 241 -8.56 -3.06 -13.39
C MET A 241 -8.72 -4.47 -12.84
N THR A 242 -9.94 -4.96 -12.78
CA THR A 242 -10.24 -6.33 -12.31
C THR A 242 -9.66 -7.39 -13.24
N ALA A 243 -9.67 -7.16 -14.56
CA ALA A 243 -9.04 -8.05 -15.53
C ALA A 243 -7.52 -8.11 -15.33
N PHE A 244 -6.88 -6.95 -15.12
CA PHE A 244 -5.46 -6.89 -14.82
C PHE A 244 -5.13 -7.59 -13.48
N MET A 245 -5.89 -7.34 -12.42
CA MET A 245 -5.72 -8.04 -11.13
C MET A 245 -5.88 -9.56 -11.29
N THR A 246 -6.84 -10.00 -12.10
CA THR A 246 -7.07 -11.44 -12.37
C THR A 246 -5.85 -12.08 -13.05
N ASP A 247 -5.31 -11.44 -14.07
CA ASP A 247 -4.13 -11.93 -14.79
C ASP A 247 -2.88 -11.93 -13.88
N LEU A 248 -2.68 -10.87 -13.10
CA LEU A 248 -1.61 -10.76 -12.14
C LEU A 248 -1.64 -11.91 -11.12
N VAL A 249 -2.78 -12.11 -10.46
CA VAL A 249 -2.93 -13.16 -9.44
C VAL A 249 -2.76 -14.55 -10.04
N LYS A 250 -3.36 -14.81 -11.20
CA LYS A 250 -3.18 -16.08 -11.91
C LYS A 250 -1.71 -16.35 -12.18
N THR A 251 -0.97 -15.34 -12.64
CA THR A 251 0.45 -15.47 -12.93
C THR A 251 1.25 -15.78 -11.68
N ILE A 252 1.03 -15.05 -10.59
CA ILE A 252 1.70 -15.27 -9.29
C ILE A 252 1.40 -16.66 -8.75
N LYS A 253 0.13 -17.07 -8.72
CA LYS A 253 -0.30 -18.37 -8.19
C LYS A 253 0.15 -19.55 -9.06
N THR A 254 0.46 -19.32 -10.32
CA THR A 254 1.07 -20.37 -11.18
C THR A 254 2.52 -20.65 -10.76
N ILE A 255 3.25 -19.65 -10.27
CA ILE A 255 4.62 -19.81 -9.77
C ILE A 255 4.63 -20.40 -8.37
N ASN A 256 3.81 -19.87 -7.49
CA ASN A 256 3.68 -20.34 -6.11
C ASN A 256 2.19 -20.31 -5.68
N PRO A 257 1.50 -21.47 -5.69
CA PRO A 257 0.07 -21.54 -5.31
C PRO A 257 -0.21 -21.12 -3.86
N ASP A 258 0.74 -21.30 -2.97
CA ASP A 258 0.58 -21.06 -1.53
C ASP A 258 0.89 -19.61 -1.11
N ILE A 259 1.45 -18.80 -2.02
CA ILE A 259 1.79 -17.42 -1.71
C ILE A 259 0.55 -16.58 -1.37
N ILE A 260 0.63 -15.82 -0.29
CA ILE A 260 -0.48 -14.94 0.12
C ILE A 260 -0.53 -13.70 -0.77
N VAL A 261 -1.65 -13.48 -1.44
CA VAL A 261 -1.94 -12.21 -2.11
C VAL A 261 -2.75 -11.35 -1.15
N SER A 262 -2.08 -10.39 -0.53
CA SER A 262 -2.64 -9.47 0.44
C SER A 262 -3.03 -8.14 -0.22
N LEU A 263 -4.11 -7.52 0.25
CA LEU A 263 -4.52 -6.18 -0.18
C LEU A 263 -4.78 -5.30 1.03
N SER A 264 -4.19 -4.09 1.04
CA SER A 264 -4.42 -3.09 2.08
C SER A 264 -5.11 -1.83 1.52
N PRO A 265 -6.43 -1.89 1.21
CA PRO A 265 -7.17 -0.79 0.59
C PRO A 265 -7.81 0.12 1.63
N ASN A 266 -8.28 1.27 1.17
CA ASN A 266 -9.28 2.08 1.88
C ASN A 266 -10.65 1.39 1.89
N SER A 267 -11.64 1.97 2.58
CA SER A 267 -13.02 1.49 2.56
C SER A 267 -13.54 1.35 1.12
N HIS A 268 -14.39 0.35 0.85
CA HIS A 268 -14.82 0.04 -0.52
C HIS A 268 -15.50 1.21 -1.23
N PRO A 269 -16.42 1.98 -0.62
CA PRO A 269 -17.02 3.14 -1.29
C PRO A 269 -15.98 4.17 -1.72
N PHE A 270 -15.01 4.46 -0.85
CA PHE A 270 -13.93 5.39 -1.17
C PHE A 270 -13.02 4.85 -2.28
N SER A 271 -12.53 3.62 -2.15
CA SER A 271 -11.65 2.98 -3.12
C SER A 271 -12.29 2.89 -4.51
N TYR A 272 -13.56 2.52 -4.59
CA TYR A 272 -14.27 2.41 -5.86
C TYR A 272 -14.58 3.78 -6.49
N GLN A 273 -15.10 4.73 -5.70
CA GLN A 273 -15.53 6.02 -6.21
C GLN A 273 -14.38 6.93 -6.61
N ASN A 274 -13.23 6.82 -5.94
CA ASN A 274 -12.08 7.69 -6.21
C ASN A 274 -10.98 7.02 -7.02
N TYR A 275 -10.81 5.68 -6.90
CA TYR A 275 -9.70 4.97 -7.52
C TYR A 275 -10.11 3.76 -8.36
N LEU A 276 -11.40 3.55 -8.60
CA LEU A 276 -11.93 2.43 -9.39
C LEU A 276 -11.41 1.06 -8.91
N GLN A 277 -10.96 0.99 -7.66
CA GLN A 277 -10.47 -0.22 -7.02
C GLN A 277 -11.64 -0.99 -6.42
N ASP A 278 -12.22 -1.91 -7.20
CA ASP A 278 -13.36 -2.73 -6.80
C ASP A 278 -12.91 -3.99 -6.04
N TRP A 279 -12.27 -3.77 -4.88
CA TRP A 279 -11.78 -4.88 -4.07
C TRP A 279 -12.89 -5.81 -3.56
N LYS A 280 -14.12 -5.36 -3.45
CA LYS A 280 -15.29 -6.20 -3.12
C LYS A 280 -15.52 -7.27 -4.20
N THR A 281 -15.39 -6.91 -5.46
CA THR A 281 -15.43 -7.86 -6.58
C THR A 281 -14.21 -8.77 -6.57
N TRP A 282 -13.02 -8.28 -6.22
CA TRP A 282 -11.81 -9.10 -6.11
C TRP A 282 -11.94 -10.17 -5.03
N VAL A 283 -12.50 -9.82 -3.85
CA VAL A 283 -12.83 -10.81 -2.79
C VAL A 283 -13.84 -11.84 -3.30
N ARG A 284 -14.88 -11.41 -3.99
CA ARG A 284 -15.92 -12.34 -4.53
C ARG A 284 -15.33 -13.35 -5.50
N ARG A 285 -14.35 -12.93 -6.30
CA ARG A 285 -13.68 -13.76 -7.32
C ARG A 285 -12.52 -14.58 -6.76
N GLY A 286 -12.18 -14.46 -5.48
CA GLY A 286 -11.06 -15.15 -4.86
C GLY A 286 -9.70 -14.68 -5.39
N LEU A 287 -9.57 -13.37 -5.72
CA LEU A 287 -8.32 -12.79 -6.22
C LEU A 287 -7.39 -12.34 -5.10
N ILE A 288 -7.86 -12.25 -3.86
CA ILE A 288 -7.06 -11.90 -2.69
C ILE A 288 -7.29 -12.90 -1.57
N ASP A 289 -6.22 -13.23 -0.86
CA ASP A 289 -6.21 -14.24 0.21
C ASP A 289 -6.43 -13.60 1.58
N GLU A 290 -6.05 -12.33 1.77
CA GLU A 290 -6.32 -11.55 2.98
C GLU A 290 -6.59 -10.07 2.67
N LEU A 291 -7.39 -9.44 3.51
CA LEU A 291 -7.66 -8.01 3.47
C LEU A 291 -7.12 -7.35 4.74
N VAL A 292 -6.27 -6.32 4.58
CA VAL A 292 -5.75 -5.50 5.68
C VAL A 292 -6.32 -4.08 5.52
N LEU A 293 -7.56 -3.89 5.97
CA LEU A 293 -8.34 -2.68 5.69
C LEU A 293 -7.76 -1.46 6.40
N GLN A 294 -7.49 -0.38 5.68
CA GLN A 294 -7.05 0.90 6.25
C GLN A 294 -8.22 1.61 6.94
N VAL A 295 -8.09 1.80 8.26
CA VAL A 295 -9.09 2.51 9.06
C VAL A 295 -8.40 3.59 9.90
N TYR A 296 -8.11 4.71 9.26
CA TYR A 296 -7.45 5.86 9.87
C TYR A 296 -8.49 6.84 10.40
N ARG A 297 -8.96 6.60 11.61
CA ARG A 297 -9.99 7.44 12.28
C ARG A 297 -9.52 7.80 13.68
N ASN A 298 -9.75 9.06 14.05
CA ASN A 298 -9.33 9.59 15.34
C ASN A 298 -10.34 9.33 16.47
N ASP A 299 -11.56 8.92 16.14
CA ASP A 299 -12.60 8.60 17.10
C ASP A 299 -13.20 7.21 16.86
N LEU A 300 -13.63 6.55 17.95
CA LEU A 300 -14.17 5.19 17.91
C LEU A 300 -15.50 5.06 17.15
N ASN A 301 -16.32 6.10 17.10
CA ASN A 301 -17.59 6.03 16.39
C ASN A 301 -17.36 5.95 14.88
N SER A 302 -16.50 6.80 14.34
CA SER A 302 -16.09 6.77 12.94
C SER A 302 -15.32 5.49 12.62
N PHE A 303 -14.43 5.04 13.50
CA PHE A 303 -13.72 3.78 13.39
C PHE A 303 -14.69 2.60 13.29
N ASN A 304 -15.65 2.50 14.18
CA ASN A 304 -16.68 1.46 14.18
C ASN A 304 -17.55 1.48 12.90
N ARG A 305 -17.92 2.66 12.38
CA ARG A 305 -18.69 2.74 11.13
C ARG A 305 -17.96 2.07 9.96
N GLU A 306 -16.64 2.26 9.86
CA GLU A 306 -15.85 1.59 8.84
C GLU A 306 -15.85 0.06 9.00
N LEU A 307 -15.71 -0.45 10.22
CA LEU A 307 -15.71 -1.89 10.51
C LEU A 307 -17.05 -2.56 10.15
N HIS A 308 -18.15 -1.83 10.19
CA HIS A 308 -19.51 -2.38 9.95
C HIS A 308 -20.00 -2.25 8.50
N GLN A 309 -19.18 -1.76 7.58
CA GLN A 309 -19.58 -1.63 6.18
C GLN A 309 -19.93 -2.99 5.54
N SER A 310 -20.86 -2.97 4.61
CA SER A 310 -21.37 -4.20 3.95
C SER A 310 -20.28 -4.96 3.20
N ALA A 311 -19.31 -4.23 2.60
CA ALA A 311 -18.19 -4.86 1.92
C ALA A 311 -17.26 -5.59 2.89
N VAL A 312 -17.02 -5.02 4.09
CA VAL A 312 -16.23 -5.66 5.16
C VAL A 312 -16.91 -6.93 5.65
N LYS A 313 -18.23 -6.87 5.91
CA LYS A 313 -19.02 -8.04 6.30
C LYS A 313 -18.98 -9.16 5.25
N LEU A 314 -18.96 -8.79 3.97
CA LEU A 314 -18.83 -9.76 2.88
C LEU A 314 -17.42 -10.37 2.87
N ALA A 315 -16.37 -9.56 3.01
CA ALA A 315 -14.99 -10.03 3.01
C ALA A 315 -14.74 -11.04 4.13
N ARG A 316 -15.17 -10.72 5.36
CA ARG A 316 -15.02 -11.59 6.55
C ARG A 316 -15.69 -12.97 6.42
N LYS A 317 -16.65 -13.13 5.51
CA LYS A 317 -17.27 -14.44 5.22
C LYS A 317 -16.42 -15.30 4.27
N LYS A 318 -15.40 -14.74 3.65
CA LYS A 318 -14.66 -15.40 2.58
C LYS A 318 -13.15 -15.52 2.84
N ILE A 319 -12.57 -14.51 3.46
CA ILE A 319 -11.13 -14.39 3.69
C ILE A 319 -10.86 -13.77 5.06
N PRO A 320 -9.68 -13.97 5.65
CA PRO A 320 -9.21 -13.22 6.81
C PRO A 320 -9.23 -11.72 6.55
N VAL A 321 -9.73 -10.96 7.54
CA VAL A 321 -9.77 -9.48 7.52
C VAL A 321 -9.13 -8.94 8.78
N SER A 322 -8.01 -8.28 8.64
CA SER A 322 -7.35 -7.52 9.70
C SER A 322 -7.49 -6.02 9.45
N ILE A 323 -7.24 -5.22 10.48
CA ILE A 323 -7.41 -3.77 10.43
C ILE A 323 -6.06 -3.08 10.51
N ARG A 324 -5.79 -2.20 9.53
CA ARG A 324 -4.65 -1.30 9.53
C ARG A 324 -4.97 -0.06 10.35
N ILE A 325 -4.27 0.09 11.46
CA ILE A 325 -4.41 1.21 12.40
C ILE A 325 -3.28 2.20 12.15
N LEU A 326 -3.63 3.49 12.13
CA LEU A 326 -2.62 4.54 12.10
C LEU A 326 -1.99 4.68 13.50
N SER A 327 -0.69 4.44 13.60
CA SER A 327 0.08 4.65 14.84
C SER A 327 0.76 6.02 14.92
N GLY A 328 0.76 6.77 13.82
CA GLY A 328 1.26 8.13 13.71
C GLY A 328 1.90 8.42 12.36
N THR A 329 2.05 9.70 12.04
CA THR A 329 2.82 10.22 10.90
C THR A 329 3.63 11.44 11.33
N LEU A 330 4.46 12.00 10.42
CA LEU A 330 5.22 13.24 10.67
C LEU A 330 4.35 14.41 11.15
N ASN A 331 3.11 14.48 10.68
CA ASN A 331 2.21 15.61 10.94
C ASN A 331 1.05 15.26 11.87
N ASN A 332 0.89 13.98 12.21
CA ASN A 332 -0.20 13.50 13.04
C ASN A 332 0.30 12.41 14.00
N THR A 333 0.56 12.79 15.24
CA THR A 333 0.94 11.84 16.30
C THR A 333 -0.33 11.24 16.92
N VAL A 334 -0.31 9.91 17.15
CA VAL A 334 -1.45 9.18 17.72
C VAL A 334 -1.10 8.70 19.13
N LYS A 335 -1.98 8.99 20.09
CA LYS A 335 -1.83 8.56 21.48
C LYS A 335 -1.95 7.05 21.61
N ILE A 336 -1.14 6.45 22.47
CA ILE A 336 -1.15 5.00 22.66
C ILE A 336 -2.47 4.49 23.23
N GLU A 337 -3.17 5.28 24.03
CA GLU A 337 -4.49 4.97 24.55
C GLU A 337 -5.52 4.79 23.42
N GLN A 338 -5.50 5.65 22.41
CA GLN A 338 -6.36 5.50 21.21
C GLN A 338 -6.04 4.22 20.45
N ILE A 339 -4.76 3.89 20.27
CA ILE A 339 -4.34 2.65 19.63
C ILE A 339 -4.87 1.45 20.42
N LYS A 340 -4.71 1.46 21.74
CA LYS A 340 -5.20 0.40 22.63
C LYS A 340 -6.71 0.20 22.47
N GLU A 341 -7.50 1.26 22.54
CA GLU A 341 -8.96 1.20 22.36
C GLU A 341 -9.37 0.65 20.99
N GLN A 342 -8.66 1.02 19.92
CA GLN A 342 -8.90 0.51 18.57
C GLN A 342 -8.57 -0.98 18.46
N VAL A 343 -7.42 -1.44 19.02
CA VAL A 343 -7.05 -2.86 19.05
C VAL A 343 -8.08 -3.69 19.82
N GLU A 344 -8.47 -3.26 21.00
CA GLU A 344 -9.48 -3.93 21.83
C GLU A 344 -10.84 -4.01 21.10
N THR A 345 -11.20 -2.95 20.38
CA THR A 345 -12.43 -2.90 19.57
C THR A 345 -12.38 -3.90 18.42
N VAL A 346 -11.27 -3.99 17.69
CA VAL A 346 -11.06 -4.94 16.60
C VAL A 346 -11.18 -6.39 17.11
N ARG A 347 -10.51 -6.71 18.22
CA ARG A 347 -10.57 -8.03 18.86
C ARG A 347 -11.97 -8.38 19.35
N LYS A 348 -12.64 -7.46 20.05
CA LYS A 348 -14.02 -7.66 20.54
C LYS A 348 -15.00 -7.97 19.40
N GLN A 349 -14.75 -7.43 18.22
CA GLN A 349 -15.59 -7.69 17.05
C GLN A 349 -15.17 -8.93 16.25
N GLY A 350 -14.13 -9.65 16.69
CA GLY A 350 -13.69 -10.91 16.09
C GLY A 350 -13.08 -10.76 14.70
N PHE A 351 -12.30 -9.70 14.46
CA PHE A 351 -11.44 -9.59 13.29
C PHE A 351 -10.17 -10.44 13.44
N ASP A 352 -9.54 -10.74 12.33
CA ASP A 352 -8.40 -11.66 12.27
C ASP A 352 -7.06 -11.02 12.65
N GLY A 353 -7.05 -9.76 13.06
CA GLY A 353 -5.87 -9.09 13.59
C GLY A 353 -5.81 -7.61 13.34
N VAL A 354 -4.65 -7.06 13.68
CA VAL A 354 -4.32 -5.63 13.53
C VAL A 354 -2.94 -5.47 12.91
N SER A 355 -2.75 -4.39 12.16
CA SER A 355 -1.44 -4.01 11.64
C SER A 355 -1.27 -2.49 11.77
N PHE A 356 -0.03 -2.02 11.92
CA PHE A 356 0.24 -0.64 12.28
C PHE A 356 1.06 0.08 11.22
N PHE A 357 0.59 1.21 10.80
CA PHE A 357 1.30 2.09 9.93
C PHE A 357 1.94 3.20 10.76
N TYR A 358 3.20 3.22 10.96
CA TYR A 358 4.31 2.38 10.54
C TYR A 358 5.38 2.28 11.65
N TRP A 359 6.51 1.61 11.41
CA TRP A 359 7.55 1.31 12.41
C TRP A 359 7.93 2.49 13.31
N GLU A 360 8.27 3.66 12.74
CA GLU A 360 8.74 4.82 13.49
C GLU A 360 7.69 5.44 14.39
N SER A 361 6.42 5.12 14.18
CA SER A 361 5.31 5.63 14.98
C SER A 361 4.81 4.65 16.05
N LEU A 362 5.43 3.48 16.17
CA LEU A 362 5.10 2.56 17.27
C LEU A 362 5.65 3.07 18.60
N TRP A 363 6.96 3.20 18.71
CA TRP A 363 7.69 3.72 19.88
C TRP A 363 8.94 4.52 19.50
N GLY A 364 9.01 5.00 18.29
CA GLY A 364 10.09 5.84 17.78
C GLY A 364 9.90 7.33 18.03
N TYR A 365 10.49 8.14 17.17
CA TYR A 365 10.47 9.61 17.29
C TYR A 365 9.17 10.28 16.84
N LEU A 366 8.21 9.53 16.30
CA LEU A 366 6.89 10.05 15.88
C LEU A 366 5.79 9.76 16.90
N THR A 367 6.13 9.71 18.18
CA THR A 367 5.19 9.35 19.24
C THR A 367 5.08 10.44 20.30
N PRO A 368 3.87 10.70 20.85
CA PRO A 368 3.68 11.69 21.91
C PRO A 368 4.13 11.19 23.28
N GLU A 369 4.16 9.87 23.50
CA GLU A 369 4.59 9.26 24.76
C GLU A 369 6.03 8.72 24.64
N SER A 370 6.62 8.39 25.80
CA SER A 370 7.95 7.78 25.85
C SER A 370 7.95 6.40 25.17
N PRO A 371 9.07 6.00 24.54
CA PRO A 371 9.22 4.66 23.96
C PRO A 371 8.96 3.53 24.97
N TYR A 372 9.34 3.74 26.24
CA TYR A 372 9.12 2.77 27.31
C TYR A 372 7.63 2.54 27.57
N LYS A 373 6.84 3.61 27.72
CA LYS A 373 5.38 3.52 27.94
C LYS A 373 4.71 2.80 26.78
N ARG A 374 5.07 3.14 25.55
CA ARG A 374 4.45 2.54 24.36
C ARG A 374 4.78 1.05 24.23
N ARG A 375 6.05 0.65 24.36
CA ARG A 375 6.42 -0.77 24.35
C ARG A 375 5.70 -1.57 25.42
N ARG A 376 5.63 -1.08 26.65
CA ARG A 376 4.89 -1.74 27.72
C ARG A 376 3.43 -1.99 27.37
N ILE A 377 2.75 -1.03 26.76
CA ILE A 377 1.35 -1.19 26.37
C ILE A 377 1.20 -2.19 25.21
N PHE A 378 2.11 -2.20 24.24
CA PHE A 378 2.11 -3.23 23.20
C PHE A 378 2.35 -4.64 23.79
N ASP A 379 3.22 -4.79 24.77
CA ASP A 379 3.41 -6.06 25.48
C ASP A 379 2.12 -6.47 26.22
N GLU A 380 1.48 -5.57 26.94
CA GLU A 380 0.18 -5.83 27.59
C GLU A 380 -0.91 -6.27 26.59
N LEU A 381 -0.89 -5.72 25.37
CA LEU A 381 -1.83 -6.06 24.32
C LEU A 381 -1.55 -7.43 23.67
N PHE A 382 -0.26 -7.80 23.50
CA PHE A 382 0.11 -8.92 22.65
C PHE A 382 0.76 -10.12 23.38
N SER A 383 1.08 -10.01 24.66
CA SER A 383 1.64 -11.13 25.46
C SER A 383 0.60 -12.17 25.89
N LYS A 384 -0.68 -11.95 25.57
CA LYS A 384 -1.80 -12.85 25.95
C LYS A 384 -2.17 -13.80 24.84
#